data_016176de2855b2b692016674ad908894
#
_entry.id   016176de2855b2b692016674ad908894
#
_cell.length_a   1.000
_cell.length_b   1.000
_cell.length_c   1.000
_cell.angle_alpha   90.00
_cell.angle_beta   90.00
_cell.angle_gamma   90.00
#
_symmetry.space_group_name_H-M   'P 1'
#
loop_
_entity.id
_entity.type
_entity.pdbx_description
1 polymer ?
#
loop_
_entity_poly.entity_id
_entity_poly.type
_entity_poly.pdbx_seq_one_letter_code
_entity_poly.pdbx_strand_id
1 'polypeptide(L)'
;MISINKIHFGDCLKNFPKIPNKSIDLIFLDPPYNLQLNKELTRPNHSVVKGVDQEWDKFDNFNSYDQFSKEYLSECKRVLKDDGGLWVIGSYHNIFRIGKILQ
;
A
#
# COMPACT_ATOMS: atom_id res chain seq x y z
N MET A 1 -13.59 11.66 13.96
CA MET A 1 -13.41 10.19 14.03
C MET A 1 -14.01 9.54 12.79
N ILE A 2 -13.31 8.57 12.20
CA ILE A 2 -13.79 7.88 11.00
C ILE A 2 -14.93 6.91 11.36
N SER A 3 -15.92 6.77 10.48
CA SER A 3 -17.01 5.81 10.68
C SER A 3 -16.52 4.38 10.53
N ILE A 4 -16.92 3.50 11.45
CA ILE A 4 -16.59 2.08 11.40
C ILE A 4 -17.57 1.29 10.53
N ASN A 5 -17.19 0.09 10.13
CA ASN A 5 -18.00 -0.81 9.29
C ASN A 5 -18.39 -0.18 7.96
N LYS A 6 -17.48 0.61 7.39
CA LYS A 6 -17.69 1.33 6.13
C LYS A 6 -16.46 1.25 5.25
N ILE A 7 -16.67 1.27 3.94
CA ILE A 7 -15.60 1.45 2.96
C ILE A 7 -15.41 2.97 2.77
N HIS A 8 -14.18 3.43 2.95
CA HIS A 8 -13.82 4.83 2.77
C HIS A 8 -12.99 4.98 1.50
N PHE A 9 -13.56 5.65 0.51
CA PHE A 9 -12.88 5.88 -0.77
C PHE A 9 -11.93 7.06 -0.68
N GLY A 10 -10.88 7.00 -1.49
CA GLY A 10 -9.95 8.10 -1.68
C GLY A 10 -8.54 7.74 -1.24
N ASP A 11 -7.71 8.77 -1.18
CA ASP A 11 -6.31 8.65 -0.77
C ASP A 11 -6.21 8.28 0.70
N CYS A 12 -5.53 7.18 1.01
CA CYS A 12 -5.36 6.72 2.39
C CYS A 12 -4.68 7.77 3.27
N LEU A 13 -3.73 8.54 2.72
CA LEU A 13 -3.04 9.57 3.49
C LEU A 13 -3.96 10.71 3.93
N LYS A 14 -5.08 10.90 3.22
CA LYS A 14 -6.10 11.87 3.61
C LYS A 14 -7.08 11.30 4.64
N ASN A 15 -7.26 9.98 4.64
CA ASN A 15 -8.18 9.32 5.55
C ASN A 15 -7.54 8.92 6.88
N PHE A 16 -6.25 8.57 6.89
CA PHE A 16 -5.55 8.18 8.12
C PHE A 16 -5.68 9.19 9.26
N PRO A 17 -5.56 10.51 9.03
CA PRO A 17 -5.69 11.47 10.14
C PRO A 17 -7.02 11.41 10.89
N LYS A 18 -8.06 10.84 10.28
CA LYS A 18 -9.37 10.68 10.91
C LYS A 18 -9.43 9.47 11.86
N ILE A 19 -8.39 8.66 11.89
CA ILE A 19 -8.30 7.47 12.74
C ILE A 19 -7.51 7.83 14.00
N PRO A 20 -8.05 7.59 15.19
CA PRO A 20 -7.33 7.89 16.44
C PRO A 20 -6.08 7.04 16.62
N ASN A 21 -5.13 7.54 17.39
CA ASN A 21 -3.93 6.78 17.78
C ASN A 21 -4.34 5.49 18.51
N LYS A 22 -3.59 4.41 18.24
CA LYS A 22 -3.72 3.14 18.98
C LYS A 22 -5.16 2.64 19.09
N SER A 23 -5.90 2.71 17.98
CA SER A 23 -7.32 2.33 17.93
C SER A 23 -7.59 1.09 17.09
N ILE A 24 -6.60 0.61 16.31
CA ILE A 24 -6.78 -0.46 15.35
C ILE A 24 -6.08 -1.73 15.84
N ASP A 25 -6.76 -2.86 15.76
CA ASP A 25 -6.25 -4.16 16.19
C ASP A 25 -5.46 -4.86 15.08
N LEU A 26 -5.91 -4.72 13.83
CA LEU A 26 -5.32 -5.41 12.69
C LEU A 26 -5.40 -4.54 11.45
N ILE A 27 -4.29 -4.44 10.72
CA ILE A 27 -4.25 -3.81 9.41
C ILE A 27 -3.81 -4.84 8.38
N PHE A 28 -4.55 -4.90 7.27
CA PHE A 28 -4.18 -5.69 6.11
C PHE A 28 -3.96 -4.72 4.95
N LEU A 29 -2.74 -4.66 4.43
CA LEU A 29 -2.36 -3.72 3.39
C LEU A 29 -2.13 -4.41 2.06
N ASP A 30 -2.72 -3.84 1.01
CA ASP A 30 -2.41 -4.16 -0.37
C ASP A 30 -1.97 -2.86 -1.05
N PRO A 31 -0.72 -2.40 -0.80
CA PRO A 31 -0.27 -1.10 -1.29
C PRO A 31 0.10 -1.14 -2.77
N PRO A 32 0.32 0.03 -3.39
CA PRO A 32 0.87 0.07 -4.74
C PRO A 32 2.20 -0.68 -4.82
N TYR A 33 2.41 -1.44 -5.90
CA TYR A 33 3.62 -2.22 -6.09
C TYR A 33 4.68 -1.49 -6.93
N ASN A 34 4.29 -0.38 -7.56
CA ASN A 34 5.15 0.37 -8.48
C ASN A 34 5.62 -0.51 -9.64
N LEU A 35 4.68 -1.23 -10.23
CA LEU A 35 4.99 -2.24 -11.26
C LEU A 35 5.62 -1.65 -12.50
N GLN A 36 5.25 -0.41 -12.89
CA GLN A 36 5.80 0.28 -14.06
C GLN A 36 5.64 -0.54 -15.34
N LEU A 37 4.47 -1.16 -15.53
CA LEU A 37 4.21 -2.03 -16.67
C LEU A 37 4.04 -1.21 -17.95
N ASN A 38 4.98 -1.37 -18.88
CA ASN A 38 4.98 -0.71 -20.19
C ASN A 38 4.70 -1.65 -21.35
N LYS A 39 4.55 -2.95 -21.07
CA LYS A 39 4.37 -3.99 -22.09
C LYS A 39 3.14 -4.82 -21.78
N GLU A 40 2.55 -5.39 -22.84
CA GLU A 40 1.50 -6.38 -22.67
C GLU A 40 2.05 -7.64 -22.00
N LEU A 41 1.28 -8.18 -21.08
CA LEU A 41 1.56 -9.47 -20.45
C LEU A 41 0.73 -10.54 -21.17
N THR A 42 1.37 -11.67 -21.47
CA THR A 42 0.70 -12.79 -22.09
C THR A 42 0.73 -14.03 -21.20
N ARG A 43 -0.33 -14.82 -21.26
CA ARG A 43 -0.38 -16.13 -20.61
C ARG A 43 0.30 -17.18 -21.50
N PRO A 44 0.62 -18.37 -20.96
CA PRO A 44 1.20 -19.45 -21.79
C PRO A 44 0.37 -19.83 -23.01
N ASN A 45 -0.94 -19.57 -22.99
CA ASN A 45 -1.83 -19.82 -24.14
C ASN A 45 -1.90 -18.63 -25.12
N HIS A 46 -0.97 -17.69 -25.03
CA HIS A 46 -0.86 -16.47 -25.85
C HIS A 46 -2.00 -15.46 -25.67
N SER A 47 -2.88 -15.63 -24.69
CA SER A 47 -3.87 -14.60 -24.38
C SER A 47 -3.22 -13.44 -23.62
N VAL A 48 -3.69 -12.22 -23.90
CA VAL A 48 -3.18 -11.01 -23.25
C VAL A 48 -3.73 -10.91 -21.83
N VAL A 49 -2.83 -10.61 -20.87
CA VAL A 49 -3.22 -10.28 -19.49
C VAL A 49 -3.03 -8.79 -19.31
N LYS A 50 -4.09 -8.11 -18.86
CA LYS A 50 -3.99 -6.69 -18.51
C LYS A 50 -3.45 -6.56 -17.10
N GLY A 51 -2.24 -6.01 -16.97
CA GLY A 51 -1.65 -5.69 -15.68
C GLY A 51 -2.15 -4.36 -15.13
N VAL A 52 -1.71 -4.02 -13.92
CA VAL A 52 -2.03 -2.74 -13.30
C VAL A 52 -1.21 -1.64 -13.99
N ASP A 53 -1.89 -0.67 -14.61
CA ASP A 53 -1.28 0.49 -15.23
C ASP A 53 -1.87 1.82 -14.72
N GLN A 54 -2.54 1.78 -13.57
CA GLN A 54 -3.18 2.95 -12.96
C GLN A 54 -2.15 3.96 -12.46
N GLU A 55 -2.49 5.25 -12.55
CA GLU A 55 -1.60 6.33 -12.08
C GLU A 55 -1.19 6.17 -10.61
N TRP A 56 -2.09 5.68 -9.75
CA TRP A 56 -1.80 5.51 -8.34
C TRP A 56 -0.71 4.46 -8.08
N ASP A 57 -0.40 3.57 -9.06
CA ASP A 57 0.65 2.56 -8.97
C ASP A 57 1.95 3.01 -9.66
N LYS A 58 1.99 4.22 -10.20
CA LYS A 58 3.16 4.74 -10.92
C LYS A 58 3.83 5.86 -10.13
N PHE A 59 5.12 5.74 -9.92
CA PHE A 59 5.94 6.71 -9.23
C PHE A 59 7.08 7.16 -10.15
N ASP A 60 7.46 8.43 -10.06
CA ASP A 60 8.50 8.99 -10.91
C ASP A 60 9.86 8.32 -10.69
N ASN A 61 10.13 7.95 -9.44
CA ASN A 61 11.38 7.30 -9.05
C ASN A 61 11.20 6.53 -7.75
N PHE A 62 12.22 5.78 -7.36
CA PHE A 62 12.19 4.99 -6.13
C PHE A 62 12.10 5.86 -4.87
N ASN A 63 12.69 7.07 -4.90
CA ASN A 63 12.60 7.98 -3.75
C ASN A 63 11.16 8.41 -3.48
N SER A 64 10.39 8.71 -4.53
CA SER A 64 8.97 9.04 -4.40
C SER A 64 8.17 7.87 -3.84
N TYR A 65 8.45 6.65 -4.33
CA TYR A 65 7.80 5.44 -3.85
C TYR A 65 8.12 5.19 -2.37
N ASP A 66 9.40 5.31 -2.00
CA ASP A 66 9.84 5.10 -0.62
C ASP A 66 9.23 6.15 0.32
N GLN A 67 9.16 7.41 -0.13
CA GLN A 67 8.56 8.48 0.67
C GLN A 67 7.08 8.23 0.93
N PHE A 68 6.33 7.86 -0.11
CA PHE A 68 4.93 7.51 0.04
C PHE A 68 4.76 6.33 1.00
N SER A 69 5.61 5.31 0.86
CA SER A 69 5.55 4.12 1.71
C SER A 69 5.86 4.44 3.17
N LYS A 70 6.83 5.30 3.43
CA LYS A 70 7.12 5.77 4.80
C LYS A 70 5.92 6.48 5.42
N GLU A 71 5.25 7.31 4.64
CA GLU A 71 4.11 8.07 5.14
C GLU A 71 2.96 7.17 5.57
N TYR A 72 2.51 6.23 4.70
CA TYR A 72 1.39 5.38 5.10
C TYR A 72 1.78 4.36 6.18
N LEU A 73 3.02 3.84 6.15
CA LEU A 73 3.48 2.90 7.18
C LEU A 73 3.63 3.59 8.54
N SER A 74 4.07 4.85 8.57
CA SER A 74 4.10 5.65 9.80
C SER A 74 2.71 5.84 10.38
N GLU A 75 1.72 6.08 9.52
CA GLU A 75 0.34 6.19 9.95
C GLU A 75 -0.20 4.85 10.47
N CYS A 76 0.17 3.74 9.82
CA CYS A 76 -0.18 2.40 10.31
C CYS A 76 0.37 2.19 11.73
N LYS A 77 1.62 2.55 11.95
CA LYS A 77 2.25 2.45 13.28
C LYS A 77 1.50 3.29 14.32
N ARG A 78 1.10 4.49 13.94
CA ARG A 78 0.38 5.41 14.84
C ARG A 78 -0.97 4.86 15.27
N VAL A 79 -1.75 4.32 14.32
CA VAL A 79 -3.11 3.88 14.58
C VAL A 79 -3.19 2.48 15.19
N LEU A 80 -2.16 1.64 15.01
CA LEU A 80 -2.15 0.30 15.58
C LEU A 80 -1.94 0.35 17.08
N LYS A 81 -2.69 -0.48 17.80
CA LYS A 81 -2.43 -0.76 19.21
C LYS A 81 -1.08 -1.45 19.37
N ASP A 82 -0.51 -1.39 20.58
CA ASP A 82 0.80 -2.00 20.86
C ASP A 82 0.83 -3.51 20.59
N ASP A 83 -0.30 -4.18 20.77
CA ASP A 83 -0.47 -5.62 20.48
C ASP A 83 -1.15 -5.88 19.14
N GLY A 84 -1.27 -4.85 18.30
CA GLY A 84 -1.89 -4.97 16.98
C GLY A 84 -1.00 -5.68 15.98
N GLY A 85 -1.61 -6.18 14.90
CA GLY A 85 -0.92 -6.88 13.83
C GLY A 85 -0.98 -6.13 12.51
N LEU A 86 0.05 -6.34 11.68
CA LEU A 86 0.14 -5.77 10.34
C LEU A 86 0.49 -6.86 9.34
N TRP A 87 -0.32 -6.97 8.30
CA TRP A 87 -0.05 -7.83 7.15
C TRP A 87 0.09 -6.97 5.91
N VAL A 88 1.14 -7.21 5.13
CA VAL A 88 1.40 -6.46 3.90
C VAL A 88 1.55 -7.42 2.74
N ILE A 89 0.75 -7.25 1.69
CA ILE A 89 0.94 -7.97 0.44
C ILE A 89 1.96 -7.21 -0.40
N GLY A 90 2.89 -7.94 -1.00
CA GLY A 90 3.88 -7.34 -1.90
C GLY A 90 4.27 -8.29 -3.01
N SER A 91 5.05 -7.78 -3.93
CA SER A 91 5.70 -8.54 -5.00
C SER A 91 7.20 -8.31 -4.91
N TYR A 92 7.97 -8.98 -5.78
CA TYR A 92 9.41 -8.76 -5.83
C TYR A 92 9.77 -7.32 -6.24
N HIS A 93 8.81 -6.57 -6.82
CA HIS A 93 9.03 -5.17 -7.20
C HIS A 93 9.17 -4.24 -6.00
N ASN A 94 8.52 -4.57 -4.88
CA ASN A 94 8.40 -3.63 -3.76
C ASN A 94 8.72 -4.22 -2.39
N ILE A 95 8.71 -5.56 -2.25
CA ILE A 95 8.70 -6.17 -0.92
C ILE A 95 9.97 -5.87 -0.12
N PHE A 96 11.12 -5.81 -0.77
CA PHE A 96 12.37 -5.51 -0.08
C PHE A 96 12.43 -4.05 0.39
N ARG A 97 11.86 -3.13 -0.40
CA ARG A 97 11.77 -1.72 -0.01
C ARG A 97 10.84 -1.53 1.18
N ILE A 98 9.68 -2.16 1.13
CA ILE A 98 8.72 -2.15 2.25
C ILE A 98 9.34 -2.77 3.49
N GLY A 99 10.00 -3.91 3.34
CA GLY A 99 10.67 -4.60 4.44
C GLY A 99 11.71 -3.74 5.13
N LYS A 100 12.51 -2.99 4.36
CA LYS A 100 13.50 -2.08 4.92
C LYS A 100 12.84 -0.93 5.71
N ILE A 101 11.77 -0.39 5.19
CA ILE A 101 11.05 0.71 5.88
C ILE A 101 10.44 0.21 7.18
N LEU A 102 9.97 -1.05 7.22
CA LEU A 102 9.40 -1.64 8.42
C LEU A 102 10.42 -1.88 9.54
N GLN A 103 11.71 -1.98 9.23
CA GLN A 103 12.74 -2.09 10.24
C GLN A 103 12.90 -0.80 11.04
#